data_02d42526c5df88ea70de2c73902f25ca
#
_entry.id   02d42526c5df88ea70de2c73902f25ca
#
_cell.length_a   1.000
_cell.length_b   1.000
_cell.length_c   1.000
_cell.angle_alpha   90.00
_cell.angle_beta   90.00
_cell.angle_gamma   90.00
#
_symmetry.space_group_name_H-M   'P 1'
#
loop_
_entity.id
_entity.type
_entity.pdbx_description
1 polymer ?
#
loop_
_entity_poly.entity_id
_entity_poly.type
_entity_poly.pdbx_seq_one_letter_code
_entity_poly.pdbx_strand_id
1 'polypeptide(L)'
;MRAPAFSSTVAPAIAWAVAAVLMLGAAGCTEPRSTACKEVCKREAECIDTLGSKSPFDEKECIAACAALEHDVENSAAKVQQHIACVNQQTSCPAVLECK
;
A
#
# COMPACT_ATOMS: atom_id res chain seq x y z
N MET A 1 45.12 21.15 20.46
CA MET A 1 45.73 20.56 19.26
C MET A 1 45.25 19.16 18.95
N ARG A 2 44.82 18.41 19.95
CA ARG A 2 44.33 17.06 19.72
C ARG A 2 42.85 16.99 19.35
N ALA A 3 42.10 17.99 19.66
CA ALA A 3 40.71 18.09 19.36
C ALA A 3 40.36 17.92 17.88
N PRO A 4 41.11 18.48 16.91
CA PRO A 4 40.81 18.27 15.51
C PRO A 4 40.87 16.81 15.06
N ALA A 5 41.83 16.04 15.61
CA ALA A 5 41.98 14.62 15.28
C ALA A 5 40.82 13.79 15.84
N PHE A 6 40.32 14.13 17.02
CA PHE A 6 39.16 13.49 17.60
C PHE A 6 37.89 13.75 16.79
N SER A 7 37.70 14.99 16.36
CA SER A 7 36.55 15.37 15.57
C SER A 7 36.47 14.61 14.25
N SER A 8 37.57 14.44 13.57
CA SER A 8 37.60 13.71 12.30
C SER A 8 37.33 12.21 12.45
N THR A 9 37.62 11.65 13.62
CA THR A 9 37.36 10.23 13.87
C THR A 9 35.91 9.99 14.20
N VAL A 10 35.25 10.89 14.95
CA VAL A 10 33.86 10.76 15.37
C VAL A 10 32.89 11.07 14.25
N ALA A 11 33.16 12.06 13.41
CA ALA A 11 32.27 12.48 12.34
C ALA A 11 31.92 11.37 11.34
N PRO A 12 32.86 10.54 10.84
CA PRO A 12 32.52 9.43 9.96
C PRO A 12 31.61 8.39 10.61
N ALA A 13 31.86 8.08 11.87
CA ALA A 13 31.06 7.12 12.60
C ALA A 13 29.59 7.57 12.75
N ILE A 14 29.39 8.85 13.04
CA ILE A 14 28.04 9.42 13.14
C ILE A 14 27.34 9.42 11.77
N ALA A 15 28.06 9.75 10.71
CA ALA A 15 27.51 9.74 9.36
C ALA A 15 27.04 8.34 8.94
N TRP A 16 27.78 7.31 9.26
CA TRP A 16 27.39 5.94 8.99
C TRP A 16 26.16 5.51 9.76
N ALA A 17 26.07 5.86 11.01
CA ALA A 17 24.90 5.56 11.85
C ALA A 17 23.64 6.22 11.29
N VAL A 18 23.72 7.47 10.89
CA VAL A 18 22.59 8.21 10.31
C VAL A 18 22.15 7.57 9.00
N ALA A 19 23.09 7.20 8.14
CA ALA A 19 22.77 6.55 6.88
C ALA A 19 22.06 5.21 7.09
N ALA A 20 22.49 4.41 8.06
CA ALA A 20 21.84 3.13 8.39
C ALA A 20 20.41 3.33 8.88
N VAL A 21 20.17 4.33 9.72
CA VAL A 21 18.82 4.64 10.21
C VAL A 21 17.90 5.07 9.08
N LEU A 22 18.38 5.87 8.15
CA LEU A 22 17.60 6.31 7.01
C LEU A 22 17.21 5.14 6.10
N MET A 23 18.11 4.18 5.89
CA MET A 23 17.81 2.99 5.10
C MET A 23 16.75 2.11 5.75
N LEU A 24 16.83 1.92 7.07
CA LEU A 24 15.83 1.16 7.81
C LEU A 24 14.47 1.85 7.77
N GLY A 25 14.42 3.17 7.89
CA GLY A 25 13.20 3.94 7.76
C GLY A 25 12.56 3.80 6.38
N ALA A 26 13.34 3.86 5.31
CA ALA A 26 12.86 3.68 3.95
C ALA A 26 12.29 2.28 3.73
N ALA A 27 12.95 1.23 4.22
CA ALA A 27 12.46 -0.13 4.15
C ALA A 27 11.16 -0.32 4.94
N GLY A 28 11.02 0.35 6.10
CA GLY A 28 9.82 0.31 6.94
C GLY A 28 8.62 1.00 6.32
N CYS A 29 8.79 1.90 5.35
CA CYS A 29 7.70 2.58 4.65
C CYS A 29 7.06 1.73 3.55
N THR A 30 7.66 0.61 3.18
CA THR A 30 7.16 -0.29 2.14
C THR A 30 6.32 -1.39 2.78
N GLU A 31 5.03 -1.16 2.94
CA GLU A 31 4.14 -2.19 3.44
C GLU A 31 3.82 -3.21 2.35
N PRO A 32 3.82 -4.53 2.67
CA PRO A 32 3.43 -5.52 1.69
C PRO A 32 1.94 -5.36 1.32
N ARG A 33 1.65 -5.37 0.03
CA ARG A 33 0.27 -5.33 -0.46
C ARG A 33 -0.35 -6.69 -0.31
N SER A 34 -1.57 -6.77 0.21
CA SER A 34 -2.26 -8.04 0.35
C SER A 34 -2.66 -8.60 -1.02
N THR A 35 -2.59 -9.93 -1.15
CA THR A 35 -3.03 -10.62 -2.35
C THR A 35 -4.52 -10.36 -2.62
N ALA A 36 -5.35 -10.35 -1.57
CA ALA A 36 -6.78 -10.08 -1.67
C ALA A 36 -7.05 -8.70 -2.28
N CYS A 37 -6.34 -7.66 -1.82
CA CYS A 37 -6.47 -6.31 -2.38
C CYS A 37 -6.06 -6.27 -3.85
N LYS A 38 -4.97 -6.94 -4.22
CA LYS A 38 -4.51 -7.00 -5.61
C LYS A 38 -5.54 -7.66 -6.52
N GLU A 39 -6.10 -8.78 -6.11
CA GLU A 39 -7.09 -9.51 -6.89
C GLU A 39 -8.39 -8.75 -7.06
N VAL A 40 -8.90 -8.15 -5.99
CA VAL A 40 -10.12 -7.36 -6.03
C VAL A 40 -9.97 -6.13 -6.93
N CYS A 41 -8.90 -5.38 -6.77
CA CYS A 41 -8.66 -4.18 -7.58
C CYS A 41 -8.44 -4.53 -9.06
N LYS A 42 -7.75 -5.63 -9.35
CA LYS A 42 -7.59 -6.13 -10.71
C LYS A 42 -8.93 -6.47 -11.34
N ARG A 43 -9.78 -7.18 -10.61
CA ARG A 43 -11.11 -7.55 -11.10
C ARG A 43 -11.99 -6.32 -11.36
N GLU A 44 -11.95 -5.34 -10.46
CA GLU A 44 -12.67 -4.09 -10.66
C GLU A 44 -12.16 -3.34 -11.90
N ALA A 45 -10.84 -3.27 -12.11
CA ALA A 45 -10.25 -2.65 -13.29
C ALA A 45 -10.68 -3.36 -14.58
N GLU A 46 -10.64 -4.68 -14.59
CA GLU A 46 -11.07 -5.50 -15.73
C GLU A 46 -12.56 -5.28 -16.03
N CYS A 47 -13.39 -5.18 -15.00
CA CYS A 47 -14.82 -4.93 -15.17
C CYS A 47 -15.11 -3.52 -15.70
N ILE A 48 -14.36 -2.52 -15.26
CA ILE A 48 -14.48 -1.16 -15.79
C ILE A 48 -14.15 -1.14 -17.29
N ASP A 49 -13.08 -1.81 -17.69
CA ASP A 49 -12.70 -1.94 -19.10
C ASP A 49 -13.77 -2.70 -19.90
N THR A 50 -14.24 -3.83 -19.40
CA THR A 50 -15.23 -4.68 -20.06
C THR A 50 -16.54 -3.94 -20.32
N LEU A 51 -16.98 -3.12 -19.36
CA LEU A 51 -18.22 -2.35 -19.47
C LEU A 51 -18.03 -1.03 -20.25
N GLY A 52 -16.80 -0.71 -20.67
CA GLY A 52 -16.50 0.52 -21.38
C GLY A 52 -16.74 1.76 -20.55
N SER A 53 -16.63 1.65 -19.24
CA SER A 53 -16.80 2.79 -18.34
C SER A 53 -15.68 3.81 -18.55
N LYS A 54 -16.07 5.08 -18.60
CA LYS A 54 -15.12 6.19 -18.71
C LYS A 54 -14.69 6.74 -17.36
N SER A 55 -15.13 6.12 -16.27
CA SER A 55 -14.74 6.52 -14.92
C SER A 55 -13.23 6.33 -14.75
N PRO A 56 -12.53 7.34 -14.24
CA PRO A 56 -11.11 7.18 -13.96
C PRO A 56 -10.91 6.15 -12.84
N PHE A 57 -10.12 5.14 -13.11
CA PHE A 57 -9.80 4.10 -12.15
C PHE A 57 -8.30 3.76 -12.24
N ASP A 58 -7.61 3.91 -11.13
CA ASP A 58 -6.20 3.55 -11.01
C ASP A 58 -6.07 2.31 -10.13
N GLU A 59 -5.68 1.19 -10.75
CA GLU A 59 -5.52 -0.08 -10.05
C GLU A 59 -4.48 0.01 -8.91
N LYS A 60 -3.41 0.74 -9.11
CA LYS A 60 -2.37 0.92 -8.10
C LYS A 60 -2.87 1.70 -6.90
N GLU A 61 -3.64 2.74 -7.14
CA GLU A 61 -4.27 3.51 -6.07
C GLU A 61 -5.30 2.67 -5.32
N CYS A 62 -6.08 1.88 -6.03
CA CYS A 62 -7.03 0.96 -5.42
C CYS A 62 -6.32 -0.01 -4.46
N ILE A 63 -5.23 -0.65 -4.92
CA ILE A 63 -4.46 -1.59 -4.10
C ILE A 63 -3.88 -0.89 -2.87
N ALA A 64 -3.32 0.31 -3.05
CA ALA A 64 -2.75 1.07 -1.95
C ALA A 64 -3.79 1.47 -0.91
N ALA A 65 -4.95 1.96 -1.35
CA ALA A 65 -6.05 2.33 -0.47
C ALA A 65 -6.62 1.11 0.26
N CYS A 66 -6.83 0.02 -0.43
CA CYS A 66 -7.31 -1.23 0.15
C CYS A 66 -6.35 -1.72 1.24
N ALA A 67 -5.05 -1.76 0.96
CA ALA A 67 -4.04 -2.18 1.92
C ALA A 67 -4.00 -1.27 3.16
N ALA A 68 -4.07 0.03 2.96
CA ALA A 68 -4.10 1.00 4.07
C ALA A 68 -5.33 0.79 4.96
N LEU A 69 -6.50 0.58 4.36
CA LEU A 69 -7.74 0.38 5.10
C LEU A 69 -7.79 -0.97 5.81
N GLU A 70 -7.12 -2.00 5.29
CA GLU A 70 -7.01 -3.28 5.98
C GLU A 70 -6.26 -3.18 7.31
N HIS A 71 -5.31 -2.25 7.41
CA HIS A 71 -4.54 -2.03 8.63
C HIS A 71 -5.27 -1.21 9.68
N ASP A 72 -6.36 -0.54 9.30
CA ASP A 72 -7.18 0.22 10.23
C ASP A 72 -8.22 -0.70 10.89
N VAL A 73 -7.74 -1.51 11.82
CA VAL A 73 -8.53 -2.56 12.47
C VAL A 73 -9.76 -2.00 13.21
N GLU A 74 -9.68 -0.78 13.76
CA GLU A 74 -10.75 -0.21 14.55
C GLU A 74 -11.92 0.32 13.72
N ASN A 75 -11.64 0.85 12.51
CA ASN A 75 -12.65 1.58 11.74
C ASN A 75 -12.96 0.99 10.37
N SER A 76 -11.96 0.55 9.65
CA SER A 76 -12.12 0.27 8.21
C SER A 76 -11.89 -1.18 7.82
N ALA A 77 -11.12 -1.95 8.58
CA ALA A 77 -10.74 -3.32 8.21
C ALA A 77 -11.96 -4.21 7.94
N ALA A 78 -12.98 -4.15 8.79
CA ALA A 78 -14.19 -4.95 8.62
C ALA A 78 -14.94 -4.59 7.33
N LYS A 79 -15.01 -3.30 6.99
CA LYS A 79 -15.67 -2.84 5.76
C LYS A 79 -14.91 -3.30 4.52
N VAL A 80 -13.58 -3.26 4.56
CA VAL A 80 -12.73 -3.76 3.48
C VAL A 80 -12.96 -5.25 3.26
N GLN A 81 -13.01 -6.04 4.33
CA GLN A 81 -13.27 -7.47 4.22
C GLN A 81 -14.66 -7.75 3.63
N GLN A 82 -15.66 -6.97 3.98
CA GLN A 82 -16.98 -7.06 3.39
C GLN A 82 -16.98 -6.74 1.91
N HIS A 83 -16.25 -5.72 1.50
CA HIS A 83 -16.10 -5.35 0.10
C HIS A 83 -15.40 -6.45 -0.70
N ILE A 84 -14.30 -6.98 -0.17
CA ILE A 84 -13.56 -8.09 -0.79
C ILE A 84 -14.47 -9.31 -0.96
N ALA A 85 -15.22 -9.67 0.07
CA ALA A 85 -16.17 -10.77 0.02
C ALA A 85 -17.28 -10.54 -1.02
N CYS A 86 -17.81 -9.31 -1.10
CA CYS A 86 -18.81 -8.94 -2.08
C CYS A 86 -18.26 -9.15 -3.51
N VAL A 87 -17.10 -8.62 -3.82
CA VAL A 87 -16.50 -8.74 -5.16
C VAL A 87 -16.23 -10.20 -5.52
N ASN A 88 -15.74 -10.99 -4.56
CA ASN A 88 -15.42 -12.40 -4.79
C ASN A 88 -16.66 -13.27 -5.03
N GLN A 89 -17.81 -12.87 -4.51
CA GLN A 89 -19.05 -13.60 -4.68
C GLN A 89 -19.79 -13.29 -6.00
N GLN A 90 -19.43 -12.21 -6.66
CA GLN A 90 -20.13 -11.79 -7.88
C GLN A 90 -19.60 -12.53 -9.11
N THR A 91 -20.51 -12.88 -10.01
CA THR A 91 -20.19 -13.56 -11.26
C THR A 91 -20.26 -12.64 -12.47
N SER A 92 -20.83 -11.45 -12.33
CA SER A 92 -20.96 -10.48 -13.41
C SER A 92 -20.27 -9.18 -13.08
N CYS A 93 -19.76 -8.49 -14.12
CA CYS A 93 -19.11 -7.21 -13.94
C CYS A 93 -20.02 -6.11 -13.39
N PRO A 94 -21.27 -5.95 -13.83
CA PRO A 94 -22.16 -4.96 -13.22
C PRO A 94 -22.32 -5.17 -11.71
N ALA A 95 -22.47 -6.42 -11.27
CA ALA A 95 -22.60 -6.74 -9.85
C ALA A 95 -21.31 -6.45 -9.06
N VAL A 96 -20.15 -6.69 -9.65
CA VAL A 96 -18.85 -6.35 -9.03
C VAL A 96 -18.78 -4.85 -8.76
N LEU A 97 -19.13 -4.02 -9.72
CA LEU A 97 -19.05 -2.57 -9.59
C LEU A 97 -20.10 -1.97 -8.65
N GLU A 98 -21.13 -2.73 -8.31
CA GLU A 98 -22.15 -2.34 -7.32
C GLU A 98 -21.73 -2.63 -5.89
N CYS A 99 -20.65 -3.36 -5.67
CA CYS A 99 -20.13 -3.62 -4.33
C CYS A 99 -19.63 -2.33 -3.67
N LYS A 100 -20.13 -2.04 -2.46
CA LYS A 100 -19.80 -0.82 -1.70
C LYS A 100 -19.02 -1.14 -0.44
#